data_27fad1b154691fb7f3b1fa8d0573e0ce
#
_entry.id   27fad1b154691fb7f3b1fa8d0573e0ce
#
_cell.length_a   1.000
_cell.length_b   1.000
_cell.length_c   1.000
_cell.angle_alpha   90.00
_cell.angle_beta   90.00
_cell.angle_gamma   90.00
#
_symmetry.space_group_name_H-M   'P 1'
#
loop_
_entity.id
_entity.type
_entity.pdbx_description
1 polymer ?
#
loop_
_entity_poly.entity_id
_entity_poly.type
_entity_poly.pdbx_seq_one_letter_code
_entity_poly.pdbx_strand_id
1 'polypeptide(L)'
;MNFKKVFLILCLFFILFSTISLVSADNSYSIREADLELNVLSNGLLHVKEAYLYDFEGSFNGVYRDIPLKEGESIENVKVTAKGAYPVLEQTTENGKQHLKIYLYSDEAHTKKIRDCKVIVFIEYDMKNVVTVFNDVGALQFKLWGEDWDVGVGKVHALIGLPNGDGNEYYLNPEELTYSSEIDGNTIEVDSNSISKGKYYELLVLMPVGDFSSSPYAKHVNQDGREMILKNLEDSINSRNFWSTLTSALETLILIFFPVSLAGTYLKYGREPKVEYDGAYEREPPTDDPPAVVNAMIDNDTFGQPNIKGFEATILDLIERKVFSINKENENLMLTVNDGADTLDEGEKIVVKIMSHFANKEGVLNLSKLEDRMDSKTNAEWFTNQFDKWKEAVENEYLTDDVKSKYFDDTGTTIASFISLLGIGLGVIFFLIYIFLDFDGDWILLLIGIIVGAFSYFILSRRDDIFGRWTKEGRVIYLKWKNFKKFLKNNSLINEHPPESIVIWKKYLIYATSLGVAESVEKAMNLSIPNVKDYDDGVFMYHYYGYHTFYHSYDAAHSTNSSDSSGFGSAGGGSGGGGGGAF
;
A
#
# COMPACT_ATOMS: atom_id res chain seq x y z
N MET A 1 -2.57 -22.27 2.89
CA MET A 1 -2.34 -21.59 4.20
C MET A 1 -3.67 -21.44 4.91
N ASN A 2 -3.82 -21.87 6.18
CA ASN A 2 -5.11 -21.84 6.90
C ASN A 2 -5.63 -20.39 7.03
N PHE A 3 -6.91 -20.15 6.73
CA PHE A 3 -7.62 -18.86 6.87
C PHE A 3 -7.33 -18.16 8.22
N LYS A 4 -7.16 -18.94 9.31
CA LYS A 4 -6.73 -18.41 10.61
C LYS A 4 -5.34 -17.77 10.60
N LYS A 5 -4.40 -18.24 9.75
CA LYS A 5 -3.06 -17.62 9.63
C LYS A 5 -3.09 -16.34 8.81
N VAL A 6 -3.95 -16.25 7.80
CA VAL A 6 -4.14 -15.03 6.99
C VAL A 6 -4.77 -13.92 7.85
N PHE A 7 -5.80 -14.27 8.63
CA PHE A 7 -6.45 -13.36 9.56
C PHE A 7 -5.49 -12.89 10.68
N LEU A 8 -4.66 -13.79 11.18
CA LEU A 8 -3.64 -13.45 12.19
C LEU A 8 -2.56 -12.50 11.64
N ILE A 9 -2.14 -12.69 10.38
CA ILE A 9 -1.17 -11.81 9.69
C ILE A 9 -1.79 -10.44 9.44
N LEU A 10 -3.06 -10.36 9.05
CA LEU A 10 -3.81 -9.10 8.92
C LEU A 10 -3.94 -8.37 10.26
N CYS A 11 -4.27 -9.09 11.33
CA CYS A 11 -4.32 -8.52 12.68
C CYS A 11 -2.93 -8.06 13.17
N LEU A 12 -1.86 -8.82 12.90
CA LEU A 12 -0.47 -8.45 13.21
C LEU A 12 -0.01 -7.22 12.40
N PHE A 13 -0.40 -7.12 11.14
CA PHE A 13 -0.12 -5.95 10.30
C PHE A 13 -0.83 -4.70 10.84
N PHE A 14 -2.08 -4.83 11.28
CA PHE A 14 -2.84 -3.75 11.93
C PHE A 14 -2.21 -3.33 13.27
N ILE A 15 -1.71 -4.28 14.06
CA ILE A 15 -1.05 -4.01 15.34
C ILE A 15 0.34 -3.38 15.12
N LEU A 16 1.09 -3.81 14.10
CA LEU A 16 2.40 -3.20 13.77
C LEU A 16 2.25 -1.74 13.30
N PHE A 17 1.20 -1.41 12.56
CA PHE A 17 0.94 -0.02 12.13
C PHE A 17 0.49 0.89 13.28
N SER A 18 -0.17 0.33 14.30
CA SER A 18 -0.61 1.10 15.48
C SER A 18 0.51 1.38 16.49
N THR A 19 1.70 0.80 16.33
CA THR A 19 2.83 0.95 17.28
C THR A 19 3.98 1.80 16.78
N ILE A 20 3.91 2.38 15.57
CA ILE A 20 4.92 3.34 15.10
C ILE A 20 4.53 4.74 15.58
N SER A 21 4.55 4.95 16.88
CA SER A 21 4.77 6.27 17.44
C SER A 21 6.27 6.49 17.42
N LEU A 22 6.78 7.08 16.35
CA LEU A 22 8.11 7.67 16.35
C LEU A 22 8.07 8.80 17.39
N VAL A 23 8.63 8.56 18.55
CA VAL A 23 8.98 9.63 19.49
C VAL A 23 10.11 10.40 18.83
N SER A 24 9.73 11.37 17.99
CA SER A 24 10.63 12.44 17.59
C SER A 24 10.69 13.43 18.74
N ALA A 25 11.88 13.79 19.17
CA ALA A 25 12.10 14.91 20.07
C ALA A 25 12.10 16.23 19.26
N ASP A 26 11.08 16.40 18.41
CA ASP A 26 10.88 17.63 17.65
C ASP A 26 10.06 18.64 18.47
N ASN A 27 10.41 19.93 18.32
CA ASN A 27 9.65 21.03 18.88
C ASN A 27 8.17 20.88 18.50
N SER A 28 7.27 20.97 19.47
CA SER A 28 5.83 20.93 19.25
C SER A 28 5.13 22.10 19.92
N TYR A 29 3.98 22.50 19.40
CA TYR A 29 3.14 23.50 20.04
C TYR A 29 1.66 23.22 19.77
N SER A 30 0.82 23.77 20.63
CA SER A 30 -0.63 23.76 20.45
C SER A 30 -1.21 25.14 20.71
N ILE A 31 -2.35 25.46 20.07
CA ILE A 31 -3.16 26.63 20.37
C ILE A 31 -4.37 26.15 21.17
N ARG A 32 -4.38 26.48 22.45
CA ARG A 32 -5.45 26.03 23.36
C ARG A 32 -6.73 26.82 23.18
N GLU A 33 -6.59 28.13 22.99
CA GLU A 33 -7.70 29.09 22.93
C GLU A 33 -7.33 30.23 21.99
N ALA A 34 -8.33 30.69 21.24
CA ALA A 34 -8.28 31.91 20.45
C ALA A 34 -9.46 32.79 20.85
N ASP A 35 -9.16 33.96 21.41
CA ASP A 35 -10.15 34.99 21.73
C ASP A 35 -10.12 36.07 20.65
N LEU A 36 -11.29 36.38 20.06
CA LEU A 36 -11.44 37.36 19.02
C LEU A 36 -12.45 38.42 19.46
N GLU A 37 -12.10 39.70 19.29
CA GLU A 37 -13.01 40.82 19.44
C GLU A 37 -13.07 41.56 18.10
N LEU A 38 -14.25 41.53 17.46
CA LEU A 38 -14.54 42.15 16.18
C LEU A 38 -15.51 43.31 16.41
N ASN A 39 -15.10 44.55 16.18
CA ASN A 39 -15.98 45.71 16.32
C ASN A 39 -16.26 46.33 14.97
N VAL A 40 -17.49 46.18 14.47
CA VAL A 40 -17.98 46.81 13.25
C VAL A 40 -18.43 48.21 13.55
N LEU A 41 -17.78 49.19 12.96
CA LEU A 41 -18.14 50.60 13.15
C LEU A 41 -19.10 51.10 12.05
N SER A 42 -19.95 52.08 12.37
CA SER A 42 -20.91 52.65 11.42
C SER A 42 -20.26 53.33 10.19
N ASN A 43 -18.97 53.67 10.28
CA ASN A 43 -18.19 54.16 9.16
C ASN A 43 -17.64 53.07 8.23
N GLY A 44 -17.97 51.80 8.49
CA GLY A 44 -17.54 50.65 7.72
C GLY A 44 -16.16 50.07 8.07
N LEU A 45 -15.47 50.63 9.08
CA LEU A 45 -14.21 50.07 9.58
C LEU A 45 -14.49 48.85 10.45
N LEU A 46 -13.70 47.82 10.31
CA LEU A 46 -13.67 46.69 11.24
C LEU A 46 -12.43 46.79 12.11
N HIS A 47 -12.62 46.97 13.41
CA HIS A 47 -11.54 46.90 14.40
C HIS A 47 -11.44 45.51 14.96
N VAL A 48 -10.26 44.89 14.88
CA VAL A 48 -10.01 43.48 15.24
C VAL A 48 -8.98 43.40 16.34
N LYS A 49 -9.28 42.59 17.36
CA LYS A 49 -8.31 42.13 18.34
C LYS A 49 -8.35 40.62 18.39
N GLU A 50 -7.20 40.00 18.25
CA GLU A 50 -7.00 38.57 18.35
C GLU A 50 -6.06 38.27 19.51
N ALA A 51 -6.36 37.22 20.31
CA ALA A 51 -5.48 36.72 21.34
C ALA A 51 -5.36 35.20 21.21
N TYR A 52 -4.14 34.70 21.07
CA TYR A 52 -3.86 33.29 20.88
C TYR A 52 -3.04 32.73 22.04
N LEU A 53 -3.55 31.72 22.75
CA LEU A 53 -2.85 31.04 23.83
C LEU A 53 -2.05 29.86 23.24
N TYR A 54 -0.75 30.10 23.01
CA TYR A 54 0.20 29.09 22.60
C TYR A 54 0.76 28.33 23.80
N ASP A 55 0.92 27.02 23.66
CA ASP A 55 1.61 26.14 24.60
C ASP A 55 2.75 25.46 23.85
N PHE A 56 4.00 25.87 24.14
CA PHE A 56 5.21 25.46 23.47
C PHE A 56 5.94 24.37 24.24
N GLU A 57 6.34 23.30 23.52
CA GLU A 57 7.25 22.25 23.97
C GLU A 57 8.50 22.29 23.06
N GLY A 58 9.68 22.50 23.65
CA GLY A 58 10.91 22.77 22.92
C GLY A 58 11.18 24.26 22.72
N SER A 59 12.06 24.62 21.78
CA SER A 59 12.57 25.97 21.58
C SER A 59 12.07 26.57 20.25
N PHE A 60 11.47 27.77 20.30
CA PHE A 60 10.91 28.49 19.17
C PHE A 60 11.50 29.88 19.03
N ASN A 61 11.53 30.40 17.79
CA ASN A 61 11.92 31.79 17.51
C ASN A 61 10.72 32.73 17.63
N GLY A 62 9.51 32.25 17.35
CA GLY A 62 8.31 33.05 17.35
C GLY A 62 7.12 32.38 16.67
N VAL A 63 6.15 33.19 16.31
CA VAL A 63 4.92 32.78 15.61
C VAL A 63 4.69 33.67 14.39
N TYR A 64 3.90 33.22 13.46
CA TYR A 64 3.43 34.03 12.35
C TYR A 64 1.91 34.00 12.23
N ARG A 65 1.34 35.07 11.64
CA ARG A 65 -0.09 35.20 11.32
C ARG A 65 -0.23 35.71 9.91
N ASP A 66 -0.88 34.94 9.05
CA ASP A 66 -1.23 35.28 7.68
C ASP A 66 -2.70 35.69 7.62
N ILE A 67 -2.98 36.92 7.23
CA ILE A 67 -4.34 37.45 7.11
C ILE A 67 -4.60 37.67 5.61
N PRO A 68 -5.48 36.85 4.98
CA PRO A 68 -5.80 37.01 3.57
C PRO A 68 -6.59 38.32 3.36
N LEU A 69 -6.28 39.01 2.26
CA LEU A 69 -6.93 40.24 1.84
C LEU A 69 -7.56 40.04 0.48
N LYS A 70 -8.87 40.25 0.38
CA LYS A 70 -9.57 40.31 -0.90
C LYS A 70 -9.21 41.59 -1.64
N GLU A 71 -9.53 41.65 -2.93
CA GLU A 71 -9.27 42.85 -3.74
C GLU A 71 -9.92 44.11 -3.15
N GLY A 72 -9.10 45.13 -2.87
CA GLY A 72 -9.50 46.38 -2.27
C GLY A 72 -9.50 46.40 -0.74
N GLU A 73 -9.34 45.27 -0.06
CA GLU A 73 -9.19 45.25 1.40
C GLU A 73 -7.79 45.72 1.82
N SER A 74 -7.68 46.31 2.99
CA SER A 74 -6.40 46.72 3.58
C SER A 74 -6.42 46.63 5.10
N ILE A 75 -5.23 46.43 5.67
CA ILE A 75 -4.98 46.41 7.11
C ILE A 75 -4.10 47.58 7.49
N GLU A 76 -4.46 48.26 8.57
CA GLU A 76 -3.72 49.39 9.14
C GLU A 76 -3.61 49.27 10.66
N ASN A 77 -2.75 50.07 11.27
CA ASN A 77 -2.62 50.24 12.71
C ASN A 77 -2.26 48.91 13.46
N VAL A 78 -1.49 48.03 12.83
CA VAL A 78 -1.11 46.74 13.44
C VAL A 78 -0.28 46.98 14.70
N LYS A 79 -0.71 46.40 15.82
CA LYS A 79 -0.01 46.36 17.09
C LYS A 79 0.06 44.94 17.59
N VAL A 80 1.22 44.56 18.13
CA VAL A 80 1.44 43.23 18.74
C VAL A 80 1.98 43.42 20.14
N THR A 81 1.37 42.69 21.08
CA THR A 81 1.89 42.57 22.44
C THR A 81 1.84 41.10 22.87
N ALA A 82 2.57 40.72 23.92
CA ALA A 82 2.54 39.35 24.42
C ALA A 82 2.58 39.31 25.96
N LYS A 83 1.95 38.29 26.50
CA LYS A 83 2.07 37.93 27.93
C LYS A 83 2.88 36.64 28.05
N GLY A 84 4.00 36.69 28.73
CA GLY A 84 4.92 35.57 28.89
C GLY A 84 6.10 35.61 27.91
N ALA A 85 6.19 36.62 27.03
CA ALA A 85 7.31 36.85 26.13
C ALA A 85 7.40 38.33 25.74
N TYR A 86 8.54 38.72 25.14
CA TYR A 86 8.79 40.05 24.56
C TYR A 86 8.72 39.95 23.04
N PRO A 87 7.67 40.50 22.39
CA PRO A 87 7.45 40.35 20.96
C PRO A 87 8.21 41.40 20.13
N VAL A 88 8.69 41.02 18.96
CA VAL A 88 9.18 41.92 17.90
C VAL A 88 8.47 41.59 16.62
N LEU A 89 7.76 42.57 16.04
CA LEU A 89 6.95 42.42 14.82
C LEU A 89 7.76 42.80 13.57
N GLU A 90 7.76 41.89 12.60
CA GLU A 90 8.04 42.17 11.19
C GLU A 90 6.76 41.94 10.38
N GLN A 91 6.44 42.87 9.45
CA GLN A 91 5.26 42.72 8.63
C GLN A 91 5.54 42.98 7.16
N THR A 92 4.94 42.19 6.30
CA THR A 92 4.99 42.33 4.84
C THR A 92 3.60 42.08 4.23
N THR A 93 3.34 42.72 3.09
CA THR A 93 2.10 42.47 2.33
C THR A 93 2.50 41.90 0.97
N GLU A 94 2.22 40.63 0.74
CA GLU A 94 2.57 39.94 -0.49
C GLU A 94 1.43 38.97 -0.92
N ASN A 95 1.23 38.83 -2.22
CA ASN A 95 0.29 37.87 -2.80
C ASN A 95 -1.14 37.91 -2.22
N GLY A 96 -1.64 39.11 -1.89
CA GLY A 96 -2.99 39.27 -1.31
C GLY A 96 -3.09 38.80 0.14
N LYS A 97 -1.98 38.74 0.88
CA LYS A 97 -1.94 38.41 2.31
C LYS A 97 -1.10 39.45 3.07
N GLN A 98 -1.57 39.82 4.26
CA GLN A 98 -0.75 40.48 5.25
C GLN A 98 -0.05 39.43 6.09
N HIS A 99 1.27 39.33 5.98
CA HIS A 99 2.10 38.43 6.76
C HIS A 99 2.67 39.17 7.97
N LEU A 100 2.33 38.67 9.19
CA LEU A 100 2.83 39.18 10.45
C LEU A 100 3.79 38.12 11.04
N LYS A 101 5.08 38.38 11.05
CA LYS A 101 6.08 37.55 11.67
C LYS A 101 6.45 38.13 13.02
N ILE A 102 6.18 37.38 14.10
CA ILE A 102 6.28 37.85 15.47
C ILE A 102 7.36 37.02 16.18
N TYR A 103 8.56 37.58 16.30
CA TYR A 103 9.62 36.97 17.09
C TYR A 103 9.28 37.09 18.58
N LEU A 104 9.49 36.03 19.34
CA LEU A 104 9.20 35.97 20.77
C LEU A 104 10.48 35.67 21.56
N TYR A 105 10.77 36.54 22.50
CA TYR A 105 11.93 36.42 23.36
C TYR A 105 11.53 36.24 24.82
N SER A 106 12.34 35.45 25.56
CA SER A 106 12.12 35.25 26.99
C SER A 106 12.70 36.37 27.87
N ASP A 107 13.47 37.29 27.25
CA ASP A 107 14.10 38.43 27.91
C ASP A 107 13.85 39.75 27.17
N GLU A 108 13.78 40.86 27.89
CA GLU A 108 13.56 42.21 27.34
C GLU A 108 14.69 42.68 26.40
N ALA A 109 15.88 42.11 26.56
CA ALA A 109 17.03 42.42 25.69
C ALA A 109 16.96 41.70 24.34
N HIS A 110 15.96 40.88 24.08
CA HIS A 110 15.73 40.12 22.85
C HIS A 110 16.91 39.19 22.48
N THR A 111 17.53 38.56 23.47
CA THR A 111 18.73 37.71 23.27
C THR A 111 18.42 36.22 23.37
N LYS A 112 17.31 35.82 24.04
CA LYS A 112 17.00 34.42 24.31
C LYS A 112 15.66 34.03 23.69
N LYS A 113 15.66 32.92 22.95
CA LYS A 113 14.44 32.29 22.42
C LYS A 113 13.52 31.83 23.56
N ILE A 114 12.25 31.71 23.27
CA ILE A 114 11.29 31.04 24.18
C ILE A 114 11.52 29.53 24.15
N ARG A 115 11.23 28.90 25.31
CA ARG A 115 11.36 27.44 25.45
C ARG A 115 10.39 26.92 26.52
N ASP A 116 9.70 25.80 26.22
CA ASP A 116 8.86 25.04 27.18
C ASP A 116 7.97 25.96 28.01
N CYS A 117 7.18 26.84 27.37
CA CYS A 117 6.42 27.89 28.01
C CYS A 117 5.08 28.15 27.34
N LYS A 118 4.19 28.82 28.10
CA LYS A 118 2.92 29.35 27.55
C LYS A 118 3.06 30.83 27.29
N VAL A 119 2.59 31.24 26.11
CA VAL A 119 2.59 32.65 25.69
C VAL A 119 1.22 32.99 25.14
N ILE A 120 0.67 34.14 25.56
CA ILE A 120 -0.50 34.72 24.92
C ILE A 120 0.01 35.83 24.00
N VAL A 121 -0.27 35.71 22.71
CA VAL A 121 0.05 36.74 21.71
C VAL A 121 -1.22 37.51 21.38
N PHE A 122 -1.17 38.85 21.54
CA PHE A 122 -2.26 39.75 21.20
C PHE A 122 -1.89 40.51 19.93
N ILE A 123 -2.84 40.53 18.98
CA ILE A 123 -2.70 41.22 17.71
C ILE A 123 -3.91 42.15 17.57
N GLU A 124 -3.68 43.44 17.36
CA GLU A 124 -4.74 44.46 17.17
C GLU A 124 -4.51 45.17 15.83
N TYR A 125 -5.57 45.32 15.04
CA TYR A 125 -5.50 46.01 13.75
C TYR A 125 -6.86 46.51 13.26
N ASP A 126 -6.83 47.41 12.27
CA ASP A 126 -8.02 47.93 11.59
C ASP A 126 -8.08 47.39 10.18
N MET A 127 -9.28 46.94 9.74
CA MET A 127 -9.53 46.50 8.36
C MET A 127 -10.51 47.45 7.64
N LYS A 128 -10.17 47.81 6.41
CA LYS A 128 -11.02 48.59 5.50
C LYS A 128 -11.55 47.71 4.39
N ASN A 129 -12.74 48.06 3.89
CA ASN A 129 -13.45 47.41 2.78
C ASN A 129 -13.84 45.95 3.03
N VAL A 130 -13.80 45.48 4.27
CA VAL A 130 -14.24 44.12 4.70
C VAL A 130 -15.77 44.11 4.83
N VAL A 131 -16.36 45.17 5.36
CA VAL A 131 -17.81 45.34 5.35
C VAL A 131 -18.26 45.73 3.95
N THR A 132 -19.21 45.00 3.38
CA THR A 132 -19.81 45.32 2.09
C THR A 132 -21.20 45.85 2.30
N VAL A 133 -21.49 47.06 1.81
CA VAL A 133 -22.78 47.74 1.88
C VAL A 133 -23.48 47.63 0.53
N PHE A 134 -24.59 46.92 0.50
CA PHE A 134 -25.51 46.76 -0.62
C PHE A 134 -26.66 47.76 -0.51
N ASN A 135 -27.59 47.80 -1.50
CA ASN A 135 -28.75 48.68 -1.44
C ASN A 135 -29.72 48.34 -0.30
N ASP A 136 -29.77 47.07 0.10
CA ASP A 136 -30.74 46.51 1.04
C ASP A 136 -30.12 46.01 2.36
N VAL A 137 -28.78 45.79 2.42
CA VAL A 137 -28.13 45.19 3.58
C VAL A 137 -26.65 45.58 3.68
N GLY A 138 -26.13 45.71 4.89
CA GLY A 138 -24.70 45.68 5.19
C GLY A 138 -24.27 44.24 5.56
N ALA A 139 -23.16 43.78 5.03
CA ALA A 139 -22.70 42.39 5.27
C ALA A 139 -21.24 42.36 5.71
N LEU A 140 -20.96 41.54 6.74
CA LEU A 140 -19.62 41.14 7.14
C LEU A 140 -19.51 39.62 7.03
N GLN A 141 -18.54 39.13 6.24
CA GLN A 141 -18.17 37.72 6.19
C GLN A 141 -16.74 37.59 6.67
N PHE A 142 -16.53 36.90 7.79
CA PHE A 142 -15.23 36.81 8.46
C PHE A 142 -14.96 35.42 8.99
N LYS A 143 -13.78 34.88 8.67
CA LYS A 143 -13.34 33.61 9.23
C LYS A 143 -12.80 33.82 10.64
N LEU A 144 -13.52 33.34 11.64
CA LEU A 144 -13.10 33.32 13.05
C LEU A 144 -11.89 32.39 13.24
N TRP A 145 -11.79 31.34 12.40
CA TRP A 145 -10.65 30.45 12.28
C TRP A 145 -10.45 30.06 10.83
N GLY A 146 -9.21 30.10 10.34
CA GLY A 146 -8.88 29.73 8.95
C GLY A 146 -8.38 28.30 8.83
N GLU A 147 -8.50 27.71 7.65
CA GLU A 147 -8.03 26.37 7.30
C GLU A 147 -6.50 26.24 7.24
N ASP A 148 -5.78 27.35 7.01
CA ASP A 148 -4.34 27.37 6.78
C ASP A 148 -3.49 27.43 8.07
N TRP A 149 -4.08 27.26 9.23
CA TRP A 149 -3.34 27.15 10.47
C TRP A 149 -2.54 25.84 10.50
N ASP A 150 -1.28 25.90 10.94
CA ASP A 150 -0.40 24.73 11.05
C ASP A 150 -0.92 23.69 12.04
N VAL A 151 -1.71 24.12 13.04
CA VAL A 151 -2.35 23.28 14.06
C VAL A 151 -3.82 23.66 14.20
N GLY A 152 -4.61 22.77 14.78
CA GLY A 152 -5.96 23.10 15.22
C GLY A 152 -5.99 23.96 16.46
N VAL A 153 -7.20 24.38 16.88
CA VAL A 153 -7.44 25.15 18.12
C VAL A 153 -8.38 24.40 19.06
N GLY A 154 -8.12 24.49 20.36
CA GLY A 154 -8.97 23.86 21.37
C GLY A 154 -10.35 24.52 21.50
N LYS A 155 -10.43 25.83 21.42
CA LYS A 155 -11.65 26.64 21.46
C LYS A 155 -11.41 27.98 20.75
N VAL A 156 -12.42 28.48 20.04
CA VAL A 156 -12.51 29.88 19.61
C VAL A 156 -13.63 30.55 20.40
N HIS A 157 -13.32 31.65 21.05
CA HIS A 157 -14.29 32.55 21.67
C HIS A 157 -14.28 33.87 20.90
N ALA A 158 -15.44 34.33 20.46
CA ALA A 158 -15.53 35.54 19.66
C ALA A 158 -16.65 36.46 20.16
N LEU A 159 -16.32 37.74 20.32
CA LEU A 159 -17.26 38.82 20.62
C LEU A 159 -17.33 39.76 19.42
N ILE A 160 -18.51 39.93 18.86
CA ILE A 160 -18.72 40.73 17.67
C ILE A 160 -19.64 41.94 18.02
N GLY A 161 -19.05 43.10 18.16
CA GLY A 161 -19.76 44.36 18.37
C GLY A 161 -20.29 44.91 17.04
N LEU A 162 -21.58 45.22 17.01
CA LEU A 162 -22.29 45.73 15.86
C LEU A 162 -22.63 47.23 16.02
N PRO A 163 -22.82 48.00 14.93
CA PRO A 163 -23.15 49.42 15.01
C PRO A 163 -24.47 49.72 15.73
N ASN A 164 -25.45 48.82 15.62
CA ASN A 164 -26.75 48.91 16.25
C ASN A 164 -27.22 47.55 16.73
N GLY A 165 -28.15 47.47 17.67
CA GLY A 165 -28.70 46.24 18.24
C GLY A 165 -29.87 45.62 17.46
N ASP A 166 -30.59 46.38 16.67
CA ASP A 166 -31.84 45.97 16.06
C ASP A 166 -31.67 45.51 14.60
N GLY A 167 -32.35 44.41 14.22
CA GLY A 167 -32.46 43.97 12.82
C GLY A 167 -31.22 43.22 12.27
N ASN A 168 -30.31 42.82 13.14
CA ASN A 168 -29.14 42.03 12.76
C ASN A 168 -29.48 40.54 12.66
N GLU A 169 -28.86 39.89 11.71
CA GLU A 169 -28.90 38.42 11.55
C GLU A 169 -27.49 37.89 11.42
N TYR A 170 -27.23 36.70 11.98
CA TYR A 170 -25.94 36.05 11.81
C TYR A 170 -26.06 34.57 11.50
N TYR A 171 -25.05 34.04 10.83
CA TYR A 171 -24.94 32.65 10.39
C TYR A 171 -23.52 32.17 10.65
N LEU A 172 -23.40 30.97 11.20
CA LEU A 172 -22.12 30.32 11.50
C LEU A 172 -21.94 29.12 10.58
N ASN A 173 -20.77 28.96 10.00
CA ASN A 173 -20.49 27.91 9.03
C ASN A 173 -19.08 27.33 9.24
N PRO A 174 -18.92 26.03 9.51
CA PRO A 174 -19.97 25.01 9.74
C PRO A 174 -20.67 25.17 11.11
N GLU A 175 -21.98 25.00 11.13
CA GLU A 175 -22.79 25.14 12.34
C GLU A 175 -22.43 24.08 13.39
N GLU A 176 -22.04 22.88 12.99
CA GLU A 176 -21.62 21.78 13.86
C GLU A 176 -20.38 22.08 14.72
N LEU A 177 -19.60 23.09 14.36
CA LEU A 177 -18.47 23.55 15.19
C LEU A 177 -18.89 24.52 16.29
N THR A 178 -20.12 25.01 16.27
CA THR A 178 -20.63 25.93 17.28
C THR A 178 -20.95 25.17 18.57
N TYR A 179 -20.38 25.61 19.69
CA TYR A 179 -20.74 25.13 21.03
C TYR A 179 -21.92 25.94 21.58
N SER A 180 -21.81 27.27 21.52
CA SER A 180 -22.88 28.20 21.89
C SER A 180 -22.77 29.48 21.05
N SER A 181 -23.91 30.10 20.78
CA SER A 181 -23.94 31.43 20.21
C SER A 181 -25.21 32.16 20.62
N GLU A 182 -25.06 33.45 20.92
CA GLU A 182 -26.18 34.30 21.26
C GLU A 182 -25.95 35.74 20.79
N ILE A 183 -27.02 36.49 20.62
CA ILE A 183 -26.98 37.92 20.36
C ILE A 183 -27.67 38.67 21.50
N ASP A 184 -26.94 39.55 22.15
CA ASP A 184 -27.46 40.40 23.24
C ASP A 184 -27.24 41.88 22.87
N GLY A 185 -28.33 42.57 22.60
CA GLY A 185 -28.28 43.96 22.12
C GLY A 185 -27.50 44.06 20.81
N ASN A 186 -26.37 44.73 20.83
CA ASN A 186 -25.49 44.92 19.68
C ASN A 186 -24.24 44.04 19.68
N THR A 187 -24.22 42.98 20.50
CA THR A 187 -23.09 42.09 20.59
C THR A 187 -23.52 40.66 20.27
N ILE A 188 -22.78 39.98 19.37
CA ILE A 188 -22.88 38.56 19.14
C ILE A 188 -21.73 37.89 19.90
N GLU A 189 -22.05 36.91 20.74
CA GLU A 189 -21.06 36.06 21.40
C GLU A 189 -21.11 34.69 20.79
N VAL A 190 -19.93 34.12 20.48
CA VAL A 190 -19.78 32.81 19.83
C VAL A 190 -18.69 32.03 20.52
N ASP A 191 -19.02 30.80 20.92
CA ASP A 191 -18.06 29.79 21.37
C ASP A 191 -18.05 28.61 20.42
N SER A 192 -16.87 28.12 20.06
CA SER A 192 -16.73 26.92 19.25
C SER A 192 -16.37 25.67 20.05
N ASN A 193 -16.66 24.48 19.49
CA ASN A 193 -15.96 23.25 19.83
C ASN A 193 -14.51 23.33 19.34
N SER A 194 -13.68 22.29 19.65
CA SER A 194 -12.33 22.22 19.09
C SER A 194 -12.39 22.13 17.57
N ILE A 195 -11.48 22.87 16.89
CA ILE A 195 -11.38 22.91 15.44
C ILE A 195 -10.07 22.24 15.05
N SER A 196 -10.15 21.18 14.25
CA SER A 196 -8.98 20.46 13.77
C SER A 196 -8.23 21.27 12.71
N LYS A 197 -6.92 20.96 12.50
CA LYS A 197 -6.13 21.50 11.40
C LYS A 197 -6.84 21.25 10.06
N GLY A 198 -6.79 22.25 9.16
CA GLY A 198 -7.41 22.18 7.84
C GLY A 198 -8.93 22.43 7.84
N LYS A 199 -9.51 22.82 8.98
CA LYS A 199 -10.91 23.22 9.06
C LYS A 199 -11.02 24.72 9.32
N TYR A 200 -12.05 25.35 8.73
CA TYR A 200 -12.37 26.74 8.98
C TYR A 200 -13.63 26.89 9.82
N TYR A 201 -13.81 28.07 10.41
CA TYR A 201 -15.01 28.47 11.11
C TYR A 201 -15.32 29.93 10.76
N GLU A 202 -16.43 30.18 10.10
CA GLU A 202 -16.77 31.46 9.50
C GLU A 202 -18.07 32.03 10.07
N LEU A 203 -18.10 33.32 10.26
CA LEU A 203 -19.24 34.11 10.64
C LEU A 203 -19.68 34.99 9.44
N LEU A 204 -20.97 34.96 9.13
CA LEU A 204 -21.65 35.92 8.27
C LEU A 204 -22.62 36.73 9.13
N VAL A 205 -22.50 38.06 9.09
CA VAL A 205 -23.45 39.00 9.73
C VAL A 205 -24.12 39.85 8.67
N LEU A 206 -25.44 39.93 8.73
CA LEU A 206 -26.26 40.83 7.94
C LEU A 206 -26.83 41.92 8.85
N MET A 207 -26.59 43.19 8.51
CA MET A 207 -26.91 44.37 9.28
C MET A 207 -27.83 45.28 8.49
N PRO A 208 -28.69 46.07 9.13
CA PRO A 208 -29.48 47.07 8.44
C PRO A 208 -28.62 48.09 7.65
N VAL A 209 -28.96 48.36 6.40
CA VAL A 209 -28.21 49.30 5.55
C VAL A 209 -28.18 50.73 6.16
N GLY A 210 -29.18 51.10 6.96
CA GLY A 210 -29.27 52.38 7.66
C GLY A 210 -28.13 52.65 8.64
N ASP A 211 -27.49 51.61 9.16
CA ASP A 211 -26.34 51.71 10.08
C ASP A 211 -25.08 52.23 9.41
N PHE A 212 -25.04 52.20 8.07
CA PHE A 212 -23.90 52.56 7.24
C PHE A 212 -24.14 53.81 6.35
N SER A 213 -24.96 54.74 6.81
CA SER A 213 -25.33 55.95 6.04
C SER A 213 -24.12 56.83 5.68
N SER A 214 -23.01 56.74 6.40
CA SER A 214 -21.73 57.38 6.09
C SER A 214 -20.59 56.41 6.38
N SER A 215 -20.27 55.55 5.41
CA SER A 215 -19.32 54.43 5.59
C SER A 215 -18.17 54.48 4.56
N PRO A 216 -17.24 55.44 4.69
CA PRO A 216 -16.14 55.62 3.73
C PRO A 216 -15.12 54.46 3.76
N TYR A 217 -15.16 53.59 4.77
CA TYR A 217 -14.28 52.46 4.89
C TYR A 217 -14.97 51.13 4.55
N ALA A 218 -16.23 51.17 4.10
CA ALA A 218 -16.93 49.99 3.57
C ALA A 218 -16.80 49.91 2.05
N LYS A 219 -16.91 48.71 1.52
CA LYS A 219 -17.05 48.45 0.09
C LYS A 219 -18.52 48.66 -0.30
N HIS A 220 -18.80 49.57 -1.22
CA HIS A 220 -20.17 49.85 -1.69
C HIS A 220 -20.47 49.13 -2.99
N VAL A 221 -21.61 48.40 -3.03
CA VAL A 221 -22.06 47.63 -4.19
C VAL A 221 -23.51 48.07 -4.52
N ASN A 222 -23.71 48.64 -5.68
CA ASN A 222 -25.01 49.18 -6.10
C ASN A 222 -25.91 48.07 -6.70
N GLN A 223 -26.32 47.11 -5.84
CA GLN A 223 -27.29 46.05 -6.11
C GLN A 223 -27.89 45.58 -4.79
N ASP A 224 -28.99 44.83 -4.86
CA ASP A 224 -29.53 44.13 -3.69
C ASP A 224 -28.66 42.90 -3.37
N GLY A 225 -28.27 42.76 -2.11
CA GLY A 225 -27.27 41.75 -1.69
C GLY A 225 -27.81 40.61 -0.86
N ARG A 226 -28.85 40.84 -0.06
CA ARG A 226 -29.34 39.89 0.95
C ARG A 226 -29.68 38.52 0.37
N GLU A 227 -30.55 38.47 -0.66
CA GLU A 227 -30.97 37.18 -1.24
C GLU A 227 -29.80 36.46 -1.90
N MET A 228 -28.93 37.18 -2.60
CA MET A 228 -27.73 36.64 -3.23
C MET A 228 -26.77 36.02 -2.19
N ILE A 229 -26.51 36.70 -1.07
CA ILE A 229 -25.60 36.24 -0.02
C ILE A 229 -26.16 34.97 0.65
N LEU A 230 -27.44 34.97 1.02
CA LEU A 230 -28.09 33.83 1.65
C LEU A 230 -28.12 32.62 0.72
N LYS A 231 -28.39 32.83 -0.57
CA LYS A 231 -28.32 31.76 -1.57
C LYS A 231 -26.93 31.22 -1.73
N ASN A 232 -25.89 32.05 -1.79
CA ASN A 232 -24.50 31.58 -1.87
C ASN A 232 -24.10 30.77 -0.63
N LEU A 233 -24.55 31.16 0.57
CA LEU A 233 -24.34 30.40 1.80
C LEU A 233 -25.03 29.04 1.73
N GLU A 234 -26.30 29.02 1.31
CA GLU A 234 -27.08 27.77 1.13
C GLU A 234 -26.42 26.84 0.10
N ASP A 235 -26.04 27.37 -1.06
CA ASP A 235 -25.38 26.62 -2.12
C ASP A 235 -24.04 26.04 -1.63
N SER A 236 -23.27 26.78 -0.84
CA SER A 236 -22.01 26.32 -0.24
C SER A 236 -22.25 25.17 0.76
N ILE A 237 -23.23 25.31 1.64
CA ILE A 237 -23.62 24.26 2.62
C ILE A 237 -24.11 23.01 1.89
N ASN A 238 -24.99 23.18 0.90
CA ASN A 238 -25.54 22.06 0.13
C ASN A 238 -24.45 21.32 -0.67
N SER A 239 -23.53 22.06 -1.28
CA SER A 239 -22.38 21.47 -1.98
C SER A 239 -21.49 20.63 -1.04
N ARG A 240 -21.13 21.18 0.13
CA ARG A 240 -20.34 20.45 1.13
C ARG A 240 -21.05 19.18 1.60
N ASN A 241 -22.32 19.28 1.95
CA ASN A 241 -23.13 18.14 2.41
C ASN A 241 -23.28 17.06 1.33
N PHE A 242 -23.44 17.47 0.07
CA PHE A 242 -23.50 16.55 -1.07
C PHE A 242 -22.19 15.76 -1.21
N TRP A 243 -21.05 16.45 -1.22
CA TRP A 243 -19.75 15.80 -1.36
C TRP A 243 -19.41 14.90 -0.16
N SER A 244 -19.68 15.34 1.06
CA SER A 244 -19.50 14.54 2.26
C SER A 244 -20.37 13.27 2.25
N THR A 245 -21.64 13.39 1.85
CA THR A 245 -22.54 12.23 1.73
C THR A 245 -22.09 11.28 0.63
N LEU A 246 -21.67 11.82 -0.52
CA LEU A 246 -21.18 11.02 -1.65
C LEU A 246 -19.90 10.25 -1.30
N THR A 247 -18.93 10.91 -0.67
CA THR A 247 -17.66 10.26 -0.26
C THR A 247 -17.92 9.16 0.76
N SER A 248 -18.71 9.41 1.80
CA SER A 248 -19.07 8.41 2.80
C SER A 248 -19.84 7.21 2.22
N ALA A 249 -20.73 7.47 1.25
CA ALA A 249 -21.43 6.40 0.55
C ALA A 249 -20.49 5.55 -0.32
N LEU A 250 -19.56 6.18 -1.03
CA LEU A 250 -18.54 5.48 -1.82
C LEU A 250 -17.58 4.66 -0.95
N GLU A 251 -17.12 5.22 0.18
CA GLU A 251 -16.29 4.50 1.15
C GLU A 251 -16.98 3.25 1.68
N THR A 252 -18.24 3.38 2.10
CA THR A 252 -19.06 2.27 2.59
C THR A 252 -19.27 1.21 1.50
N LEU A 253 -19.59 1.65 0.29
CA LEU A 253 -19.75 0.76 -0.86
C LEU A 253 -18.49 -0.04 -1.14
N ILE A 254 -17.34 0.61 -1.16
CA ILE A 254 -16.05 -0.04 -1.44
C ILE A 254 -15.68 -1.03 -0.35
N LEU A 255 -15.79 -0.63 0.93
CA LEU A 255 -15.48 -1.49 2.08
C LEU A 255 -16.35 -2.76 2.12
N ILE A 256 -17.58 -2.71 1.63
CA ILE A 256 -18.49 -3.86 1.57
C ILE A 256 -18.29 -4.64 0.26
N PHE A 257 -18.26 -3.96 -0.88
CA PHE A 257 -18.25 -4.60 -2.20
C PHE A 257 -17.00 -5.48 -2.41
N PHE A 258 -15.81 -5.00 -2.06
CA PHE A 258 -14.57 -5.75 -2.30
C PHE A 258 -14.52 -7.08 -1.54
N PRO A 259 -14.68 -7.14 -0.20
CA PRO A 259 -14.67 -8.41 0.53
C PRO A 259 -15.81 -9.33 0.09
N VAL A 260 -17.03 -8.80 -0.15
CA VAL A 260 -18.19 -9.60 -0.57
C VAL A 260 -17.98 -10.19 -1.96
N SER A 261 -17.49 -9.42 -2.92
CA SER A 261 -17.22 -9.90 -4.28
C SER A 261 -16.14 -10.97 -4.31
N LEU A 262 -15.03 -10.79 -3.56
CA LEU A 262 -13.96 -11.78 -3.43
C LEU A 262 -14.45 -13.03 -2.69
N ALA A 263 -15.20 -12.88 -1.60
CA ALA A 263 -15.81 -14.01 -0.90
C ALA A 263 -16.79 -14.80 -1.80
N GLY A 264 -17.63 -14.10 -2.55
CA GLY A 264 -18.53 -14.70 -3.53
C GLY A 264 -17.78 -15.47 -4.63
N THR A 265 -16.70 -14.88 -5.14
CA THR A 265 -15.81 -15.53 -6.13
C THR A 265 -15.19 -16.80 -5.54
N TYR A 266 -14.64 -16.74 -4.33
CA TYR A 266 -14.08 -17.91 -3.64
C TYR A 266 -15.14 -19.01 -3.40
N LEU A 267 -16.31 -18.66 -2.89
CA LEU A 267 -17.37 -19.63 -2.60
C LEU A 267 -17.86 -20.34 -3.87
N LYS A 268 -17.92 -19.64 -4.99
CA LYS A 268 -18.42 -20.18 -6.26
C LYS A 268 -17.32 -20.90 -7.06
N TYR A 269 -16.11 -20.37 -7.11
CA TYR A 269 -15.06 -20.81 -8.03
C TYR A 269 -13.78 -21.30 -7.33
N GLY A 270 -13.48 -20.87 -6.07
CA GLY A 270 -12.27 -21.26 -5.35
C GLY A 270 -12.41 -22.49 -4.47
N ARG A 271 -13.63 -22.99 -4.22
CA ARG A 271 -13.81 -24.17 -3.39
C ARG A 271 -13.58 -25.44 -4.20
N GLU A 272 -12.71 -26.29 -3.67
CA GLU A 272 -12.43 -27.60 -4.25
C GLU A 272 -13.67 -28.50 -4.35
N PRO A 273 -13.88 -29.19 -5.47
CA PRO A 273 -15.00 -30.09 -5.63
C PRO A 273 -14.86 -31.32 -4.73
N LYS A 274 -15.99 -31.82 -4.23
CA LYS A 274 -16.03 -33.13 -3.57
C LYS A 274 -15.95 -34.22 -4.63
N VAL A 275 -15.05 -35.21 -4.41
CA VAL A 275 -14.85 -36.35 -5.28
C VAL A 275 -14.93 -37.66 -4.48
N GLU A 276 -15.35 -38.72 -5.14
CA GLU A 276 -15.42 -40.08 -4.56
C GLU A 276 -14.06 -40.77 -4.68
N TYR A 277 -13.09 -40.32 -3.87
CA TYR A 277 -11.77 -40.95 -3.74
C TYR A 277 -11.34 -40.87 -2.26
N ASP A 278 -11.13 -42.03 -1.64
CA ASP A 278 -10.81 -42.19 -0.23
C ASP A 278 -9.48 -42.93 0.03
N GLY A 279 -8.64 -43.12 -1.01
CA GLY A 279 -7.33 -43.76 -0.90
C GLY A 279 -6.47 -43.08 0.18
N ALA A 280 -5.93 -43.86 1.09
CA ALA A 280 -5.06 -43.37 2.17
C ALA A 280 -3.65 -43.04 1.66
N TYR A 281 -3.16 -43.79 0.70
CA TYR A 281 -1.89 -43.64 -0.03
C TYR A 281 -1.92 -44.47 -1.32
N GLU A 282 -1.09 -44.06 -2.30
CA GLU A 282 -0.80 -44.79 -3.53
C GLU A 282 0.62 -45.34 -3.45
N ARG A 283 0.85 -46.55 -3.99
CA ARG A 283 2.19 -47.19 -4.02
C ARG A 283 2.87 -47.10 -5.38
N GLU A 284 2.10 -46.79 -6.41
CA GLU A 284 2.60 -46.68 -7.77
C GLU A 284 2.32 -45.25 -8.27
N PRO A 285 3.15 -44.73 -9.19
CA PRO A 285 2.83 -43.48 -9.88
C PRO A 285 1.44 -43.57 -10.50
N PRO A 286 0.54 -42.61 -10.22
CA PRO A 286 -0.85 -42.65 -10.68
C PRO A 286 -1.02 -42.54 -12.19
N THR A 287 -0.06 -41.90 -12.88
CA THR A 287 0.01 -41.75 -14.33
C THR A 287 1.47 -41.92 -14.80
N ASP A 288 1.66 -42.11 -16.11
CA ASP A 288 2.99 -42.21 -16.72
C ASP A 288 3.46 -40.84 -17.29
N ASP A 289 2.98 -39.75 -16.72
CA ASP A 289 3.39 -38.39 -17.13
C ASP A 289 4.88 -38.15 -16.86
N PRO A 290 5.57 -37.35 -17.72
CA PRO A 290 6.97 -36.99 -17.50
C PRO A 290 7.17 -36.31 -16.13
N PRO A 291 8.35 -36.50 -15.48
CA PRO A 291 8.61 -35.94 -14.14
C PRO A 291 8.43 -34.41 -14.07
N ALA A 292 8.77 -33.68 -15.11
CA ALA A 292 8.57 -32.23 -15.21
C ALA A 292 7.08 -31.84 -15.17
N VAL A 293 6.22 -32.61 -15.88
CA VAL A 293 4.77 -32.42 -15.90
C VAL A 293 4.16 -32.67 -14.51
N VAL A 294 4.56 -33.75 -13.87
CA VAL A 294 4.15 -34.07 -12.48
C VAL A 294 4.57 -32.97 -11.50
N ASN A 295 5.79 -32.45 -11.66
CA ASN A 295 6.27 -31.33 -10.87
C ASN A 295 5.37 -30.09 -11.04
N ALA A 296 5.07 -29.70 -12.28
CA ALA A 296 4.21 -28.56 -12.58
C ALA A 296 2.78 -28.70 -12.03
N MET A 297 2.24 -29.93 -12.06
CA MET A 297 0.88 -30.20 -11.63
C MET A 297 0.74 -30.31 -10.10
N ILE A 298 1.76 -30.78 -9.38
CA ILE A 298 1.57 -31.29 -8.01
C ILE A 298 2.42 -30.57 -6.95
N ASP A 299 3.61 -30.07 -7.29
CA ASP A 299 4.56 -29.59 -6.25
C ASP A 299 4.04 -28.38 -5.47
N ASN A 300 3.30 -27.50 -6.10
CA ASN A 300 2.77 -26.28 -5.49
C ASN A 300 1.29 -26.36 -5.05
N ASP A 301 0.70 -27.55 -5.02
CA ASP A 301 -0.74 -27.77 -4.75
C ASP A 301 -1.69 -27.08 -5.76
N THR A 302 -1.16 -26.46 -6.82
CA THR A 302 -1.88 -25.82 -7.92
C THR A 302 -1.30 -26.25 -9.26
N PHE A 303 -2.05 -26.03 -10.34
CA PHE A 303 -1.57 -26.30 -11.68
C PHE A 303 -0.65 -25.15 -12.12
N GLY A 304 0.67 -25.38 -12.12
CA GLY A 304 1.68 -24.35 -12.34
C GLY A 304 2.67 -24.68 -13.44
N GLN A 305 3.83 -24.03 -13.38
CA GLN A 305 4.98 -24.30 -14.26
C GLN A 305 5.97 -25.22 -13.56
N PRO A 306 6.74 -26.05 -14.30
CA PRO A 306 7.78 -26.85 -13.71
C PRO A 306 8.90 -25.97 -13.15
N ASN A 307 9.51 -26.42 -12.08
CA ASN A 307 10.61 -25.73 -11.38
C ASN A 307 11.90 -26.58 -11.42
N ILE A 308 12.94 -26.14 -10.70
CA ILE A 308 14.24 -26.78 -10.68
C ILE A 308 14.17 -28.27 -10.26
N LYS A 309 13.24 -28.67 -9.40
CA LYS A 309 13.07 -30.09 -9.02
C LYS A 309 12.56 -30.94 -10.19
N GLY A 310 11.67 -30.38 -11.01
CA GLY A 310 11.22 -31.00 -12.25
C GLY A 310 12.38 -31.15 -13.24
N PHE A 311 13.25 -30.16 -13.32
CA PHE A 311 14.45 -30.20 -14.16
C PHE A 311 15.42 -31.30 -13.72
N GLU A 312 15.74 -31.37 -12.42
CA GLU A 312 16.60 -32.43 -11.86
C GLU A 312 16.01 -33.84 -12.03
N ALA A 313 14.70 -33.96 -11.87
CA ALA A 313 14.00 -35.21 -12.11
C ALA A 313 14.03 -35.63 -13.58
N THR A 314 13.97 -34.67 -14.53
CA THR A 314 14.15 -34.95 -15.96
C THR A 314 15.57 -35.46 -16.25
N ILE A 315 16.60 -34.89 -15.62
CA ILE A 315 17.97 -35.41 -15.76
C ILE A 315 18.06 -36.86 -15.28
N LEU A 316 17.47 -37.17 -14.12
CA LEU A 316 17.44 -38.54 -13.60
C LEU A 316 16.73 -39.53 -14.54
N ASP A 317 15.62 -39.11 -15.15
CA ASP A 317 14.89 -39.88 -16.13
C ASP A 317 15.74 -40.15 -17.40
N LEU A 318 16.42 -39.11 -17.89
CA LEU A 318 17.33 -39.20 -19.02
C LEU A 318 18.54 -40.12 -18.72
N ILE A 319 19.02 -40.16 -17.49
CA ILE A 319 20.05 -41.12 -17.05
C ILE A 319 19.50 -42.54 -17.05
N GLU A 320 18.29 -42.78 -16.52
CA GLU A 320 17.66 -44.09 -16.54
C GLU A 320 17.43 -44.61 -17.96
N ARG A 321 17.01 -43.73 -18.88
CA ARG A 321 16.81 -44.07 -20.31
C ARG A 321 18.12 -44.12 -21.10
N LYS A 322 19.29 -43.95 -20.45
CA LYS A 322 20.62 -44.03 -21.06
C LYS A 322 20.93 -42.92 -22.08
N VAL A 323 20.21 -41.81 -22.06
CA VAL A 323 20.56 -40.61 -22.82
C VAL A 323 21.82 -39.98 -22.23
N PHE A 324 21.93 -40.01 -20.90
CA PHE A 324 23.14 -39.61 -20.19
C PHE A 324 23.78 -40.85 -19.50
N SER A 325 25.11 -40.85 -19.49
CA SER A 325 25.90 -41.79 -18.67
C SER A 325 26.61 -41.00 -17.56
N ILE A 326 26.62 -41.58 -16.36
CA ILE A 326 27.29 -40.99 -15.19
C ILE A 326 28.45 -41.87 -14.80
N ASN A 327 29.61 -41.28 -14.61
CA ASN A 327 30.81 -41.92 -14.10
C ASN A 327 31.45 -41.05 -12.99
N LYS A 328 32.07 -41.67 -12.03
CA LYS A 328 32.83 -40.98 -10.98
C LYS A 328 34.33 -41.14 -11.24
N GLU A 329 34.98 -39.97 -11.46
CA GLU A 329 36.43 -39.92 -11.64
C GLU A 329 37.04 -39.17 -10.43
N ASN A 330 37.75 -39.89 -9.58
CA ASN A 330 38.22 -39.38 -8.29
C ASN A 330 37.04 -38.88 -7.42
N GLU A 331 36.98 -37.59 -7.16
CA GLU A 331 35.85 -36.95 -6.43
C GLU A 331 34.89 -36.20 -7.35
N ASN A 332 35.13 -36.17 -8.66
CA ASN A 332 34.30 -35.48 -9.63
C ASN A 332 33.25 -36.40 -10.25
N LEU A 333 32.04 -35.91 -10.39
CA LEU A 333 30.96 -36.57 -11.10
C LEU A 333 30.94 -36.11 -12.55
N MET A 334 31.12 -37.06 -13.47
CA MET A 334 31.22 -36.79 -14.91
C MET A 334 29.94 -37.30 -15.59
N LEU A 335 29.25 -36.38 -16.32
CA LEU A 335 28.12 -36.71 -17.15
C LEU A 335 28.53 -36.71 -18.61
N THR A 336 28.25 -37.80 -19.31
CA THR A 336 28.49 -37.93 -20.75
C THR A 336 27.16 -37.97 -21.48
N VAL A 337 27.04 -37.14 -22.53
CA VAL A 337 25.90 -37.17 -23.44
C VAL A 337 26.10 -38.26 -24.46
N ASN A 338 25.22 -39.25 -24.51
CA ASN A 338 25.33 -40.39 -25.44
C ASN A 338 24.68 -40.03 -26.80
N ASP A 339 25.26 -40.56 -27.89
CA ASP A 339 24.68 -40.45 -29.23
C ASP A 339 23.45 -41.37 -29.35
N GLY A 340 22.36 -40.93 -29.99
CA GLY A 340 21.22 -41.76 -30.37
C GLY A 340 19.89 -41.49 -29.66
N ALA A 341 19.66 -40.30 -29.22
CA ALA A 341 18.40 -39.90 -28.55
C ALA A 341 17.29 -39.50 -29.54
N ASP A 342 16.83 -40.46 -30.36
CA ASP A 342 15.81 -40.19 -31.42
C ASP A 342 14.37 -40.00 -30.91
N THR A 343 14.14 -40.13 -29.57
CA THR A 343 12.79 -40.09 -28.95
C THR A 343 12.65 -39.01 -27.86
N LEU A 344 13.40 -37.93 -27.97
CA LEU A 344 13.34 -36.84 -26.99
C LEU A 344 12.20 -35.86 -27.32
N ASP A 345 11.47 -35.46 -26.30
CA ASP A 345 10.55 -34.33 -26.39
C ASP A 345 11.30 -32.98 -26.46
N GLU A 346 10.57 -31.87 -26.68
CA GLU A 346 11.20 -30.56 -26.86
C GLU A 346 11.85 -30.07 -25.55
N GLY A 347 11.27 -30.37 -24.39
CA GLY A 347 11.84 -30.05 -23.10
C GLY A 347 13.15 -30.83 -22.84
N GLU A 348 13.17 -32.12 -23.11
CA GLU A 348 14.33 -32.99 -22.99
C GLU A 348 15.48 -32.58 -23.92
N LYS A 349 15.17 -32.17 -25.16
CA LYS A 349 16.17 -31.61 -26.08
C LYS A 349 16.86 -30.37 -25.52
N ILE A 350 16.11 -29.52 -24.80
CA ILE A 350 16.71 -28.35 -24.14
C ILE A 350 17.61 -28.77 -22.98
N VAL A 351 17.21 -29.78 -22.19
CA VAL A 351 18.08 -30.35 -21.13
C VAL A 351 19.37 -30.86 -21.74
N VAL A 352 19.31 -31.68 -22.80
CA VAL A 352 20.51 -32.19 -23.51
C VAL A 352 21.35 -31.03 -24.06
N LYS A 353 20.75 -29.98 -24.61
CA LYS A 353 21.45 -28.78 -25.08
C LYS A 353 22.20 -28.06 -23.95
N ILE A 354 21.60 -27.95 -22.76
CA ILE A 354 22.25 -27.33 -21.59
C ILE A 354 23.46 -28.16 -21.17
N MET A 355 23.33 -29.51 -21.08
CA MET A 355 24.43 -30.39 -20.72
C MET A 355 25.58 -30.31 -21.75
N SER A 356 25.24 -30.35 -23.03
CA SER A 356 26.20 -30.28 -24.13
C SER A 356 26.93 -28.94 -24.19
N HIS A 357 26.29 -27.82 -23.85
CA HIS A 357 26.91 -26.50 -23.84
C HIS A 357 28.05 -26.38 -22.83
N PHE A 358 27.86 -26.99 -21.66
CA PHE A 358 28.87 -26.98 -20.59
C PHE A 358 29.82 -28.20 -20.67
N ALA A 359 29.61 -29.13 -21.57
CA ALA A 359 30.52 -30.25 -21.80
C ALA A 359 31.81 -29.83 -22.51
N ASN A 360 32.83 -30.68 -22.42
CA ASN A 360 34.06 -30.54 -23.18
C ASN A 360 33.87 -31.03 -24.65
N LYS A 361 34.93 -30.98 -25.46
CA LYS A 361 34.88 -31.40 -26.86
C LYS A 361 34.54 -32.88 -27.06
N GLU A 362 34.68 -33.70 -26.02
CA GLU A 362 34.40 -35.12 -25.99
C GLU A 362 32.98 -35.42 -25.49
N GLY A 363 32.13 -34.39 -25.27
CA GLY A 363 30.77 -34.52 -24.78
C GLY A 363 30.67 -34.83 -23.28
N VAL A 364 31.75 -34.59 -22.52
CA VAL A 364 31.79 -34.92 -21.06
C VAL A 364 31.69 -33.60 -20.25
N LEU A 365 30.72 -33.54 -19.36
CA LEU A 365 30.49 -32.46 -18.41
C LEU A 365 30.94 -32.86 -17.00
N ASN A 366 31.82 -32.05 -16.40
CA ASN A 366 32.13 -32.18 -14.97
C ASN A 366 31.06 -31.44 -14.16
N LEU A 367 30.13 -32.18 -13.56
CA LEU A 367 29.02 -31.62 -12.78
C LEU A 367 29.53 -30.92 -11.50
N SER A 368 30.58 -31.40 -10.86
CA SER A 368 31.12 -30.79 -9.64
C SER A 368 31.69 -29.38 -9.84
N LYS A 369 31.87 -28.92 -11.09
CA LYS A 369 32.36 -27.58 -11.44
C LYS A 369 31.33 -26.73 -12.14
N LEU A 370 30.07 -27.17 -12.22
CA LEU A 370 29.03 -26.43 -12.93
C LEU A 370 28.66 -25.13 -12.22
N GLU A 371 28.58 -25.16 -10.88
CA GLU A 371 28.29 -23.97 -10.07
C GLU A 371 29.33 -22.86 -10.27
N ASP A 372 30.62 -23.20 -10.24
CA ASP A 372 31.73 -22.22 -10.50
C ASP A 372 31.60 -21.54 -11.86
N ARG A 373 30.99 -22.21 -12.85
CA ARG A 373 30.78 -21.62 -14.18
C ARG A 373 29.68 -20.57 -14.20
N MET A 374 28.77 -20.58 -13.23
CA MET A 374 27.68 -19.61 -13.10
C MET A 374 28.15 -18.26 -12.50
N ASP A 375 29.38 -18.16 -12.01
CA ASP A 375 30.01 -16.90 -11.65
C ASP A 375 30.20 -15.96 -12.86
N SER A 376 30.27 -16.55 -14.05
CA SER A 376 30.30 -15.78 -15.31
C SER A 376 28.90 -15.29 -15.65
N LYS A 377 28.70 -13.96 -15.70
CA LYS A 377 27.43 -13.31 -16.07
C LYS A 377 26.88 -13.85 -17.38
N THR A 378 27.72 -14.05 -18.39
CA THR A 378 27.32 -14.58 -19.69
C THR A 378 26.77 -16.02 -19.57
N ASN A 379 27.42 -16.87 -18.79
CA ASN A 379 26.95 -18.23 -18.57
C ASN A 379 25.65 -18.27 -17.75
N ALA A 380 25.57 -17.41 -16.72
CA ALA A 380 24.38 -17.28 -15.87
C ALA A 380 23.16 -16.83 -16.67
N GLU A 381 23.29 -15.78 -17.50
CA GLU A 381 22.23 -15.29 -18.39
C GLU A 381 21.83 -16.36 -19.42
N TRP A 382 22.82 -17.04 -20.02
CA TRP A 382 22.54 -18.10 -20.99
C TRP A 382 21.77 -19.26 -20.35
N PHE A 383 22.25 -19.74 -19.18
CA PHE A 383 21.61 -20.83 -18.45
C PHE A 383 20.16 -20.48 -18.06
N THR A 384 19.95 -19.31 -17.46
CA THR A 384 18.61 -18.85 -17.07
C THR A 384 17.67 -18.75 -18.28
N ASN A 385 18.16 -18.25 -19.40
CA ASN A 385 17.37 -18.20 -20.65
C ASN A 385 17.02 -19.59 -21.18
N GLN A 386 17.94 -20.57 -21.11
CA GLN A 386 17.62 -21.94 -21.54
C GLN A 386 16.67 -22.63 -20.56
N PHE A 387 16.81 -22.37 -19.26
CA PHE A 387 15.91 -22.91 -18.25
C PHE A 387 14.47 -22.40 -18.43
N ASP A 388 14.31 -21.11 -18.74
CA ASP A 388 12.99 -20.54 -19.06
C ASP A 388 12.40 -21.15 -20.33
N LYS A 389 13.21 -21.36 -21.37
CA LYS A 389 12.79 -22.06 -22.59
C LYS A 389 12.40 -23.52 -22.32
N TRP A 390 13.08 -24.20 -21.38
CA TRP A 390 12.69 -25.52 -20.96
C TRP A 390 11.30 -25.54 -20.32
N LYS A 391 11.01 -24.57 -19.42
CA LYS A 391 9.68 -24.44 -18.83
C LYS A 391 8.61 -24.21 -19.91
N GLU A 392 8.88 -23.31 -20.85
CA GLU A 392 7.98 -23.02 -21.97
C GLU A 392 7.75 -24.26 -22.85
N ALA A 393 8.80 -25.04 -23.14
CA ALA A 393 8.68 -26.27 -23.94
C ALA A 393 7.79 -27.30 -23.26
N VAL A 394 8.01 -27.58 -21.97
CA VAL A 394 7.16 -28.49 -21.19
C VAL A 394 5.71 -28.00 -21.16
N GLU A 395 5.51 -26.69 -20.99
CA GLU A 395 4.18 -26.09 -20.96
C GLU A 395 3.48 -26.24 -22.30
N ASN A 396 4.14 -25.91 -23.40
CA ASN A 396 3.57 -25.95 -24.74
C ASN A 396 3.27 -27.37 -25.25
N GLU A 397 4.03 -28.36 -24.80
CA GLU A 397 3.86 -29.74 -25.26
C GLU A 397 2.85 -30.52 -24.40
N TYR A 398 2.91 -30.37 -23.08
CA TYR A 398 2.13 -31.20 -22.14
C TYR A 398 1.04 -30.45 -21.37
N LEU A 399 1.22 -29.14 -21.12
CA LEU A 399 0.36 -28.34 -20.26
C LEU A 399 -0.41 -27.28 -21.09
N THR A 400 -0.87 -27.70 -22.29
CA THR A 400 -1.66 -26.83 -23.17
C THR A 400 -2.94 -26.34 -22.47
N ASP A 401 -3.54 -25.27 -22.99
CA ASP A 401 -4.78 -24.72 -22.41
C ASP A 401 -5.91 -25.75 -22.36
N ASP A 402 -5.97 -26.66 -23.34
CA ASP A 402 -6.94 -27.76 -23.35
C ASP A 402 -6.70 -28.73 -22.19
N VAL A 403 -5.44 -29.11 -21.92
CA VAL A 403 -5.06 -29.98 -20.81
C VAL A 403 -5.28 -29.27 -19.49
N LYS A 404 -4.88 -28.00 -19.38
CA LYS A 404 -5.12 -27.19 -18.17
C LYS A 404 -6.60 -27.11 -17.86
N SER A 405 -7.45 -26.76 -18.84
CA SER A 405 -8.89 -26.62 -18.64
C SER A 405 -9.60 -27.92 -18.27
N LYS A 406 -9.05 -29.07 -18.70
CA LYS A 406 -9.54 -30.40 -18.31
C LYS A 406 -9.32 -30.68 -16.83
N TYR A 407 -8.19 -30.27 -16.27
CA TYR A 407 -7.79 -30.59 -14.91
C TYR A 407 -7.96 -29.45 -13.91
N PHE A 408 -7.91 -28.20 -14.35
CA PHE A 408 -7.95 -27.03 -13.48
C PHE A 408 -8.88 -25.95 -14.02
N ASP A 409 -9.72 -25.37 -13.16
CA ASP A 409 -10.65 -24.27 -13.46
C ASP A 409 -10.07 -22.98 -12.90
N ASP A 410 -9.59 -22.08 -13.77
CA ASP A 410 -9.01 -20.79 -13.43
C ASP A 410 -9.98 -19.61 -13.56
N THR A 411 -11.28 -19.90 -13.78
CA THR A 411 -12.31 -18.86 -13.88
C THR A 411 -12.32 -17.94 -12.66
N GLY A 412 -12.17 -18.52 -11.47
CA GLY A 412 -12.10 -17.76 -10.22
C GLY A 412 -10.87 -16.85 -10.16
N THR A 413 -9.72 -17.33 -10.63
CA THR A 413 -8.47 -16.58 -10.72
C THR A 413 -8.61 -15.37 -11.63
N THR A 414 -9.25 -15.53 -12.80
CA THR A 414 -9.50 -14.45 -13.75
C THR A 414 -10.41 -13.37 -13.16
N ILE A 415 -11.52 -13.77 -12.53
CA ILE A 415 -12.45 -12.84 -11.86
C ILE A 415 -11.76 -12.11 -10.71
N ALA A 416 -11.03 -12.84 -9.85
CA ALA A 416 -10.30 -12.25 -8.72
C ALA A 416 -9.21 -11.27 -9.19
N SER A 417 -8.53 -11.57 -10.32
CA SER A 417 -7.55 -10.67 -10.94
C SER A 417 -8.20 -9.36 -11.40
N PHE A 418 -9.36 -9.43 -12.04
CA PHE A 418 -10.11 -8.24 -12.47
C PHE A 418 -10.54 -7.38 -11.28
N ILE A 419 -11.13 -8.00 -10.24
CA ILE A 419 -11.52 -7.30 -9.01
C ILE A 419 -10.29 -6.65 -8.35
N SER A 420 -9.17 -7.37 -8.28
CA SER A 420 -7.94 -6.85 -7.67
C SER A 420 -7.32 -5.69 -8.46
N LEU A 421 -7.33 -5.74 -9.79
CA LEU A 421 -6.87 -4.62 -10.62
C LEU A 421 -7.74 -3.38 -10.44
N LEU A 422 -9.07 -3.56 -10.33
CA LEU A 422 -9.98 -2.45 -9.98
C LEU A 422 -9.65 -1.87 -8.61
N GLY A 423 -9.36 -2.70 -7.60
CA GLY A 423 -8.99 -2.25 -6.27
C GLY A 423 -7.68 -1.46 -6.23
N ILE A 424 -6.67 -1.90 -6.98
CA ILE A 424 -5.41 -1.15 -7.13
C ILE A 424 -5.68 0.19 -7.82
N GLY A 425 -6.47 0.19 -8.91
CA GLY A 425 -6.83 1.40 -9.64
C GLY A 425 -7.56 2.42 -8.76
N LEU A 426 -8.52 1.98 -7.95
CA LEU A 426 -9.22 2.84 -6.98
C LEU A 426 -8.28 3.38 -5.90
N GLY A 427 -7.35 2.56 -5.40
CA GLY A 427 -6.32 3.01 -4.45
C GLY A 427 -5.46 4.14 -5.02
N VAL A 428 -5.04 4.01 -6.28
CA VAL A 428 -4.28 5.06 -6.97
C VAL A 428 -5.14 6.32 -7.18
N ILE A 429 -6.41 6.17 -7.58
CA ILE A 429 -7.32 7.32 -7.77
C ILE A 429 -7.52 8.06 -6.46
N PHE A 430 -7.76 7.39 -5.34
CA PHE A 430 -7.94 8.04 -4.04
C PHE A 430 -6.66 8.74 -3.55
N PHE A 431 -5.50 8.15 -3.82
CA PHE A 431 -4.21 8.80 -3.56
C PHE A 431 -4.03 10.08 -4.40
N LEU A 432 -4.40 10.05 -5.68
CA LEU A 432 -4.33 11.23 -6.55
C LEU A 432 -5.35 12.31 -6.12
N ILE A 433 -6.57 11.92 -5.75
CA ILE A 433 -7.59 12.84 -5.22
C ILE A 433 -7.05 13.54 -3.98
N TYR A 434 -6.46 12.80 -3.05
CA TYR A 434 -5.86 13.37 -1.83
C TYR A 434 -4.74 14.38 -2.11
N ILE A 435 -3.88 14.10 -3.12
CA ILE A 435 -2.76 15.02 -3.44
C ILE A 435 -3.21 16.24 -4.23
N PHE A 436 -4.11 16.09 -5.20
CA PHE A 436 -4.38 17.15 -6.19
C PHE A 436 -5.64 17.97 -5.95
N LEU A 437 -6.61 17.44 -5.20
CA LEU A 437 -7.90 18.10 -5.03
C LEU A 437 -8.07 18.81 -3.69
N ASP A 438 -7.05 18.78 -2.81
CA ASP A 438 -7.06 19.45 -1.50
C ASP A 438 -8.41 19.28 -0.76
N PHE A 439 -8.95 18.07 -0.86
CA PHE A 439 -10.22 17.70 -0.25
C PHE A 439 -10.06 17.77 1.25
N ASP A 440 -10.71 18.73 1.89
CA ASP A 440 -10.73 19.02 3.32
C ASP A 440 -10.57 17.79 4.21
N GLY A 441 -9.30 17.36 4.42
CA GLY A 441 -8.92 16.51 5.52
C GLY A 441 -9.39 15.06 5.49
N ASP A 442 -9.86 14.49 4.38
CA ASP A 442 -10.26 13.07 4.32
C ASP A 442 -9.06 12.13 4.16
N TRP A 443 -8.14 12.18 5.17
CA TRP A 443 -7.11 11.15 5.35
C TRP A 443 -7.71 9.74 5.44
N ILE A 444 -9.01 9.61 5.75
CA ILE A 444 -9.77 8.36 5.78
C ILE A 444 -9.87 7.79 4.37
N LEU A 445 -10.18 8.60 3.36
CA LEU A 445 -10.24 8.18 1.95
C LEU A 445 -8.88 7.65 1.46
N LEU A 446 -7.79 8.34 1.83
CA LEU A 446 -6.43 7.90 1.56
C LEU A 446 -6.13 6.55 2.24
N LEU A 447 -6.48 6.42 3.51
CA LEU A 447 -6.29 5.18 4.28
C LEU A 447 -7.04 4.00 3.65
N ILE A 448 -8.31 4.20 3.29
CA ILE A 448 -9.12 3.20 2.59
C ILE A 448 -8.47 2.82 1.26
N GLY A 449 -8.01 3.80 0.48
CA GLY A 449 -7.31 3.56 -0.78
C GLY A 449 -6.06 2.70 -0.62
N ILE A 450 -5.23 3.01 0.38
CA ILE A 450 -4.02 2.23 0.71
C ILE A 450 -4.39 0.80 1.12
N ILE A 451 -5.38 0.62 2.00
CA ILE A 451 -5.81 -0.70 2.48
C ILE A 451 -6.36 -1.54 1.32
N VAL A 452 -7.27 -0.99 0.52
CA VAL A 452 -7.87 -1.69 -0.62
C VAL A 452 -6.81 -2.01 -1.68
N GLY A 453 -5.92 -1.08 -1.99
CA GLY A 453 -4.83 -1.29 -2.95
C GLY A 453 -3.85 -2.39 -2.50
N ALA A 454 -3.39 -2.34 -1.24
CA ALA A 454 -2.47 -3.32 -0.68
C ALA A 454 -3.12 -4.72 -0.58
N PHE A 455 -4.37 -4.80 -0.14
CA PHE A 455 -5.12 -6.05 -0.09
C PHE A 455 -5.36 -6.63 -1.49
N SER A 456 -5.70 -5.79 -2.47
CA SER A 456 -5.87 -6.19 -3.86
C SER A 456 -4.56 -6.70 -4.47
N TYR A 457 -3.43 -6.06 -4.20
CA TYR A 457 -2.11 -6.54 -4.60
C TYR A 457 -1.78 -7.91 -3.98
N PHE A 458 -2.06 -8.09 -2.69
CA PHE A 458 -1.89 -9.38 -2.02
C PHE A 458 -2.75 -10.48 -2.67
N ILE A 459 -4.02 -10.20 -2.94
CA ILE A 459 -4.90 -11.15 -3.65
C ILE A 459 -4.38 -11.46 -5.04
N LEU A 460 -3.93 -10.45 -5.80
CA LEU A 460 -3.38 -10.64 -7.15
C LEU A 460 -2.14 -11.54 -7.15
N SER A 461 -1.28 -11.42 -6.12
CA SER A 461 -0.07 -12.26 -5.96
C SER A 461 -0.36 -13.70 -5.53
N ARG A 462 -1.55 -13.98 -4.99
CA ARG A 462 -1.95 -15.32 -4.48
C ARG A 462 -3.22 -15.85 -5.14
N ARG A 463 -3.63 -15.28 -6.25
CA ARG A 463 -4.92 -15.58 -6.90
C ARG A 463 -5.09 -17.05 -7.27
N ASP A 464 -4.01 -17.68 -7.78
CA ASP A 464 -4.04 -19.06 -8.23
C ASP A 464 -4.23 -20.04 -7.07
N ASP A 465 -3.56 -19.78 -5.95
CA ASP A 465 -3.66 -20.58 -4.73
C ASP A 465 -5.03 -20.50 -4.05
N ILE A 466 -5.75 -19.36 -4.24
CA ILE A 466 -6.98 -19.06 -3.49
C ILE A 466 -8.23 -19.28 -4.35
N PHE A 467 -8.20 -18.84 -5.61
CA PHE A 467 -9.38 -18.74 -6.46
C PHE A 467 -9.38 -19.75 -7.62
N GLY A 468 -8.21 -20.36 -7.93
CA GLY A 468 -8.15 -21.51 -8.81
C GLY A 468 -8.62 -22.78 -8.08
N ARG A 469 -9.17 -23.74 -8.80
CA ARG A 469 -9.57 -25.03 -8.25
C ARG A 469 -9.38 -26.15 -9.26
N TRP A 470 -9.21 -27.35 -8.75
CA TRP A 470 -9.23 -28.54 -9.58
C TRP A 470 -10.65 -28.80 -10.14
N THR A 471 -10.74 -29.31 -11.36
CA THR A 471 -11.97 -29.98 -11.84
C THR A 471 -12.20 -31.27 -11.06
N LYS A 472 -13.34 -31.92 -11.22
CA LYS A 472 -13.57 -33.22 -10.55
C LYS A 472 -12.54 -34.26 -10.97
N GLU A 473 -12.20 -34.32 -12.27
CA GLU A 473 -11.19 -35.24 -12.81
C GLU A 473 -9.80 -34.90 -12.32
N GLY A 474 -9.41 -33.63 -12.43
CA GLY A 474 -8.12 -33.13 -11.95
C GLY A 474 -7.94 -33.35 -10.45
N ARG A 475 -9.00 -33.17 -9.66
CA ARG A 475 -8.97 -33.40 -8.21
C ARG A 475 -8.66 -34.83 -7.84
N VAL A 476 -9.18 -35.82 -8.57
CA VAL A 476 -8.88 -37.24 -8.34
C VAL A 476 -7.40 -37.51 -8.64
N ILE A 477 -6.89 -37.02 -9.78
CA ILE A 477 -5.48 -37.19 -10.17
C ILE A 477 -4.57 -36.52 -9.15
N TYR A 478 -4.87 -35.28 -8.78
CA TYR A 478 -4.13 -34.56 -7.75
C TYR A 478 -4.08 -35.33 -6.41
N LEU A 479 -5.22 -35.84 -5.94
CA LEU A 479 -5.27 -36.59 -4.68
C LEU A 479 -4.48 -37.90 -4.74
N LYS A 480 -4.51 -38.59 -5.87
CA LYS A 480 -3.68 -39.81 -6.07
C LYS A 480 -2.20 -39.47 -6.02
N TRP A 481 -1.75 -38.44 -6.76
CA TRP A 481 -0.35 -38.02 -6.72
C TRP A 481 0.06 -37.50 -5.34
N LYS A 482 -0.82 -36.80 -4.64
CA LYS A 482 -0.58 -36.37 -3.25
C LYS A 482 -0.45 -37.54 -2.30
N ASN A 483 -1.22 -38.60 -2.48
CA ASN A 483 -1.12 -39.81 -1.70
C ASN A 483 0.11 -40.64 -2.07
N PHE A 484 0.56 -40.62 -3.33
CA PHE A 484 1.85 -41.15 -3.72
C PHE A 484 3.02 -40.36 -3.10
N LYS A 485 3.01 -39.06 -3.15
CA LYS A 485 3.96 -38.17 -2.44
C LYS A 485 3.98 -38.47 -0.92
N LYS A 486 2.81 -38.67 -0.32
CA LYS A 486 2.68 -39.03 1.11
C LYS A 486 3.31 -40.39 1.41
N PHE A 487 3.13 -41.36 0.52
CA PHE A 487 3.78 -42.69 0.62
C PHE A 487 5.30 -42.54 0.53
N LEU A 488 5.83 -41.84 -0.49
CA LEU A 488 7.27 -41.63 -0.67
C LEU A 488 7.91 -40.85 0.49
N LYS A 489 7.16 -39.97 1.13
CA LYS A 489 7.64 -39.19 2.29
C LYS A 489 7.69 -40.01 3.58
N ASN A 490 6.96 -41.13 3.66
CA ASN A 490 6.87 -41.93 4.88
C ASN A 490 7.77 -43.18 4.80
N ASN A 491 8.99 -43.05 5.34
CA ASN A 491 9.96 -44.13 5.35
C ASN A 491 9.43 -45.44 5.95
N SER A 492 8.56 -45.40 6.97
CA SER A 492 7.97 -46.58 7.58
C SER A 492 7.09 -47.32 6.59
N LEU A 493 6.27 -46.61 5.80
CA LEU A 493 5.40 -47.25 4.80
C LEU A 493 6.21 -47.90 3.67
N ILE A 494 7.29 -47.24 3.22
CA ILE A 494 8.19 -47.84 2.22
C ILE A 494 8.89 -49.08 2.79
N ASN A 495 9.36 -49.02 4.04
CA ASN A 495 10.07 -50.14 4.68
C ASN A 495 9.15 -51.31 5.03
N GLU A 496 7.87 -51.07 5.33
CA GLU A 496 6.87 -52.13 5.51
C GLU A 496 6.58 -52.87 4.19
N HIS A 497 6.71 -52.16 3.07
CA HIS A 497 6.45 -52.69 1.74
C HIS A 497 7.54 -52.21 0.76
N PRO A 498 8.78 -52.69 0.93
CA PRO A 498 9.88 -52.25 0.07
C PRO A 498 9.65 -52.70 -1.38
N PRO A 499 10.05 -51.87 -2.37
CA PRO A 499 10.03 -52.29 -3.76
C PRO A 499 10.79 -53.60 -4.01
N GLU A 500 10.18 -54.50 -4.79
CA GLU A 500 10.73 -55.81 -5.09
C GLU A 500 11.94 -55.76 -6.04
N SER A 501 12.12 -54.62 -6.76
CA SER A 501 13.19 -54.48 -7.74
C SER A 501 13.86 -53.09 -7.71
N ILE A 502 15.12 -53.07 -8.12
CA ILE A 502 15.90 -51.83 -8.29
C ILE A 502 15.24 -50.86 -9.26
N VAL A 503 14.56 -51.36 -10.30
CA VAL A 503 13.84 -50.51 -11.29
C VAL A 503 12.74 -49.68 -10.62
N ILE A 504 11.99 -50.27 -9.68
CA ILE A 504 10.95 -49.54 -8.95
C ILE A 504 11.58 -48.48 -8.02
N TRP A 505 12.70 -48.78 -7.36
CA TRP A 505 13.44 -47.83 -6.55
C TRP A 505 13.91 -46.61 -7.36
N LYS A 506 14.41 -46.83 -8.59
CA LYS A 506 14.79 -45.72 -9.49
C LYS A 506 13.57 -44.88 -9.86
N LYS A 507 12.44 -45.51 -10.24
CA LYS A 507 11.18 -44.80 -10.54
C LYS A 507 10.70 -43.95 -9.34
N TYR A 508 10.79 -44.52 -8.13
CA TYR A 508 10.48 -43.79 -6.90
C TYR A 508 11.39 -42.57 -6.71
N LEU A 509 12.69 -42.73 -6.95
CA LEU A 509 13.67 -41.67 -6.79
C LEU A 509 13.44 -40.53 -7.78
N ILE A 510 13.16 -40.85 -9.05
CA ILE A 510 12.85 -39.87 -10.08
C ILE A 510 11.63 -39.03 -9.68
N TYR A 511 10.50 -39.67 -9.37
CA TYR A 511 9.30 -38.92 -8.98
C TYR A 511 9.42 -38.28 -7.59
N ALA A 512 10.19 -38.84 -6.66
CA ALA A 512 10.45 -38.22 -5.37
C ALA A 512 11.25 -36.90 -5.53
N THR A 513 12.19 -36.85 -6.48
CA THR A 513 12.92 -35.64 -6.85
C THR A 513 11.97 -34.61 -7.40
N SER A 514 11.13 -34.97 -8.38
CA SER A 514 10.09 -34.14 -8.94
C SER A 514 9.14 -33.57 -7.88
N LEU A 515 8.75 -34.37 -6.92
CA LEU A 515 7.82 -34.03 -5.83
C LEU A 515 8.50 -33.38 -4.61
N GLY A 516 9.84 -33.25 -4.60
CA GLY A 516 10.60 -32.65 -3.50
C GLY A 516 10.62 -33.48 -2.21
N VAL A 517 10.66 -34.80 -2.32
CA VAL A 517 10.72 -35.76 -1.20
C VAL A 517 11.82 -36.85 -1.38
N ALA A 518 12.81 -36.60 -2.24
CA ALA A 518 13.90 -37.53 -2.58
C ALA A 518 14.69 -38.02 -1.37
N GLU A 519 15.00 -37.16 -0.39
CA GLU A 519 15.71 -37.53 0.84
C GLU A 519 14.98 -38.61 1.65
N SER A 520 13.64 -38.63 1.61
CA SER A 520 12.87 -39.65 2.32
C SER A 520 13.00 -41.02 1.66
N VAL A 521 13.01 -41.05 0.33
CA VAL A 521 13.23 -42.29 -0.44
C VAL A 521 14.68 -42.77 -0.26
N GLU A 522 15.66 -41.85 -0.27
CA GLU A 522 17.06 -42.19 0.01
C GLU A 522 17.22 -42.87 1.38
N LYS A 523 16.61 -42.33 2.42
CA LYS A 523 16.65 -42.93 3.77
C LYS A 523 16.07 -44.33 3.76
N ALA A 524 14.96 -44.56 3.06
CA ALA A 524 14.36 -45.89 2.94
C ALA A 524 15.24 -46.84 2.12
N MET A 525 15.86 -46.38 1.03
CA MET A 525 16.80 -47.15 0.21
C MET A 525 18.02 -47.60 1.02
N ASN A 526 18.63 -46.68 1.77
CA ASN A 526 19.80 -47.00 2.63
C ASN A 526 19.52 -48.07 3.69
N LEU A 527 18.26 -48.23 4.10
CA LEU A 527 17.83 -49.28 5.02
C LEU A 527 17.52 -50.60 4.31
N SER A 528 17.02 -50.55 3.07
CA SER A 528 16.52 -51.72 2.33
C SER A 528 17.55 -52.34 1.40
N ILE A 529 18.51 -51.56 0.89
CA ILE A 529 19.54 -52.01 -0.06
C ILE A 529 20.92 -51.86 0.57
N PRO A 530 21.62 -52.93 0.89
CA PRO A 530 22.98 -52.87 1.44
C PRO A 530 23.94 -52.20 0.44
N ASN A 531 24.72 -51.21 0.91
CA ASN A 531 25.73 -50.51 0.14
C ASN A 531 25.21 -49.87 -1.17
N VAL A 532 23.97 -49.36 -1.18
CA VAL A 532 23.37 -48.76 -2.38
C VAL A 532 24.20 -47.60 -2.98
N LYS A 533 25.00 -46.93 -2.18
CA LYS A 533 25.92 -45.87 -2.63
C LYS A 533 27.07 -46.40 -3.53
N ASP A 534 27.40 -47.67 -3.42
CA ASP A 534 28.50 -48.33 -4.17
C ASP A 534 27.97 -49.03 -5.42
N TYR A 535 26.67 -48.96 -5.72
CA TYR A 535 26.12 -49.54 -6.93
C TYR A 535 26.62 -48.76 -8.16
N ASP A 536 27.14 -49.51 -9.12
CA ASP A 536 27.53 -48.99 -10.43
C ASP A 536 26.29 -48.73 -11.31
N ASP A 537 25.49 -47.71 -10.88
CA ASP A 537 24.27 -47.28 -11.55
C ASP A 537 24.19 -45.76 -11.59
N GLY A 538 24.01 -45.22 -12.79
CA GLY A 538 24.05 -43.78 -13.03
C GLY A 538 22.99 -42.96 -12.25
N VAL A 539 21.78 -43.52 -12.05
CA VAL A 539 20.71 -42.85 -11.28
C VAL A 539 21.12 -42.69 -9.82
N PHE A 540 21.64 -43.77 -9.22
CA PHE A 540 22.08 -43.71 -7.82
C PHE A 540 23.34 -42.84 -7.67
N MET A 541 24.33 -42.97 -8.58
CA MET A 541 25.51 -42.11 -8.55
C MET A 541 25.15 -40.61 -8.66
N TYR A 542 24.25 -40.26 -9.60
CA TYR A 542 23.79 -38.88 -9.72
C TYR A 542 23.08 -38.40 -8.45
N HIS A 543 22.17 -39.22 -7.88
CA HIS A 543 21.44 -38.86 -6.67
C HIS A 543 22.37 -38.63 -5.47
N TYR A 544 23.31 -39.56 -5.20
CA TYR A 544 24.17 -39.44 -4.02
C TYR A 544 25.27 -38.40 -4.14
N TYR A 545 25.76 -38.09 -5.33
CA TYR A 545 26.93 -37.26 -5.55
C TYR A 545 26.64 -36.00 -6.39
N GLY A 546 25.56 -35.98 -7.14
CA GLY A 546 25.17 -34.86 -8.03
C GLY A 546 23.87 -34.17 -7.65
N TYR A 547 23.12 -34.70 -6.69
CA TYR A 547 21.87 -34.12 -6.23
C TYR A 547 22.08 -32.70 -5.72
N HIS A 548 21.20 -31.79 -6.10
CA HIS A 548 21.30 -30.35 -5.88
C HIS A 548 22.40 -29.61 -6.68
N THR A 549 23.21 -30.25 -7.51
CA THR A 549 24.20 -29.53 -8.33
C THR A 549 23.54 -28.48 -9.19
N PHE A 550 22.42 -28.82 -9.83
CA PHE A 550 21.67 -27.86 -10.64
C PHE A 550 20.89 -26.87 -9.81
N TYR A 551 20.44 -27.23 -8.62
CA TYR A 551 19.81 -26.29 -7.70
C TYR A 551 20.79 -25.16 -7.30
N HIS A 552 22.01 -25.53 -6.89
CA HIS A 552 23.06 -24.55 -6.55
C HIS A 552 23.47 -23.73 -7.76
N SER A 553 23.62 -24.36 -8.93
CA SER A 553 23.93 -23.64 -10.18
C SER A 553 22.84 -22.67 -10.59
N TYR A 554 21.57 -23.04 -10.40
CA TYR A 554 20.41 -22.18 -10.65
C TYR A 554 20.39 -20.98 -9.69
N ASP A 555 20.60 -21.19 -8.40
CA ASP A 555 20.66 -20.12 -7.41
C ASP A 555 21.85 -19.18 -7.67
N ALA A 556 23.03 -19.72 -8.02
CA ALA A 556 24.19 -18.93 -8.41
C ALA A 556 23.92 -18.07 -9.65
N ALA A 557 23.29 -18.64 -10.69
CA ALA A 557 22.91 -17.92 -11.90
C ALA A 557 21.91 -16.78 -11.61
N HIS A 558 20.92 -17.02 -10.76
CA HIS A 558 19.95 -16.00 -10.38
C HIS A 558 20.56 -14.89 -9.52
N SER A 559 21.45 -15.20 -8.59
CA SER A 559 22.12 -14.20 -7.75
C SER A 559 23.03 -13.30 -8.58
N THR A 560 23.68 -13.84 -9.61
CA THR A 560 24.55 -13.08 -10.53
C THR A 560 23.75 -12.10 -11.42
N ASN A 561 22.48 -12.43 -11.74
CA ASN A 561 21.62 -11.59 -12.59
C ASN A 561 20.86 -10.48 -11.83
N SER A 562 20.73 -10.53 -10.48
CA SER A 562 19.84 -9.65 -9.69
C SER A 562 20.49 -8.37 -9.15
N SER A 563 21.70 -7.98 -9.59
CA SER A 563 22.47 -6.85 -9.02
C SER A 563 22.32 -5.51 -9.72
N ASP A 564 21.11 -5.12 -10.17
CA ASP A 564 20.84 -3.78 -10.69
C ASP A 564 19.45 -3.28 -10.27
N SER A 565 19.37 -2.36 -9.29
CA SER A 565 18.17 -1.57 -9.04
C SER A 565 18.51 -0.11 -8.72
N SER A 566 18.06 0.80 -9.58
CA SER A 566 18.17 2.26 -9.47
C SER A 566 16.93 2.88 -8.82
N GLY A 567 17.13 3.93 -8.00
CA GLY A 567 16.10 4.67 -7.28
C GLY A 567 15.54 5.87 -8.03
N PHE A 568 14.35 6.34 -7.64
CA PHE A 568 13.68 7.52 -8.15
C PHE A 568 13.44 8.56 -7.07
N GLY A 569 13.59 9.84 -7.42
CA GLY A 569 13.41 11.01 -6.58
C GLY A 569 12.17 11.81 -6.94
N SER A 570 11.73 12.65 -5.99
CA SER A 570 10.47 13.38 -5.94
C SER A 570 10.64 14.91 -6.07
N ALA A 571 9.63 15.59 -6.63
CA ALA A 571 9.36 17.05 -6.54
C ALA A 571 7.83 17.25 -6.56
N GLY A 572 7.39 18.24 -6.00
CA GLY A 572 6.97 19.14 -5.06
C GLY A 572 6.12 20.31 -5.56
N GLY A 573 5.21 20.83 -4.75
CA GLY A 573 4.83 22.23 -4.73
C GLY A 573 3.39 22.62 -4.98
N GLY A 574 2.91 23.56 -4.17
CA GLY A 574 1.90 24.57 -4.52
C GLY A 574 0.93 24.97 -3.41
N SER A 575 0.70 26.20 -3.25
CA SER A 575 0.27 27.18 -2.27
C SER A 575 -1.27 27.39 -2.22
N GLY A 576 -1.81 27.82 -1.12
CA GLY A 576 -2.08 28.98 -0.39
C GLY A 576 -3.41 28.98 0.32
N GLY A 577 -3.45 29.51 1.52
CA GLY A 577 -4.63 29.76 2.35
C GLY A 577 -4.23 30.39 3.69
N GLY A 578 -5.06 31.29 4.28
CA GLY A 578 -4.71 32.08 5.46
C GLY A 578 -4.58 31.26 6.75
N GLY A 579 -3.49 31.38 7.42
CA GLY A 579 -3.21 30.62 8.64
C GLY A 579 -2.15 31.27 9.53
N GLY A 580 -1.62 30.51 10.43
CA GLY A 580 -0.51 30.90 11.29
C GLY A 580 0.14 29.69 11.89
N GLY A 581 1.33 29.91 12.39
CA GLY A 581 2.12 28.83 12.96
C GLY A 581 3.24 29.33 13.85
N ALA A 582 4.09 28.41 14.31
CA ALA A 582 5.30 28.71 15.07
C ALA A 582 6.52 28.23 14.34
N PHE A 583 7.67 28.93 14.52
CA PHE A 583 8.92 28.64 13.82
C PHE A 583 10.14 28.72 14.74
#